data_68c5ae756100641a27d309598a7a2951
#
_entry.id   68c5ae756100641a27d309598a7a2951
#
_cell.length_a   1.000
_cell.length_b   1.000
_cell.length_c   1.000
_cell.angle_alpha   90.00
_cell.angle_beta   90.00
_cell.angle_gamma   90.00
#
_symmetry.space_group_name_H-M   'P 1'
#
loop_
_entity.id
_entity.type
_entity.pdbx_description
1 polymer ?
#
loop_
_entity_poly.entity_id
_entity_poly.type
_entity_poly.pdbx_seq_one_letter_code
_entity_poly.pdbx_strand_id
1 'polypeptide(L)'
;MKYGLSILLACTALVPAPALAQAAPTADDIAALRAQIQALQSQLNQLQAAQQAQAAEVAKVASAPVPVPPKAEAPGWWGGTTISGKAFLNVSNIEQRSTDLAGNKTDNIQYGTQAELKRFYIGIDHKFNDVFSANVTTDFRYNANGTSKDVLVYVKKAYVQAKLNKAFAVRVGAADLPWVPFAEGVYGYRFVEPTLIDRTKFGTSTDWGVHAFGTFGNGLVNYAVSAINGAGYKTLSRSSNTIDLEGRVSVNPVKSITLAVGGYSGKLGKSNDTVNVHNRATRFNALAAYTDKRIRAGVEYFSAKNWNNITTAAVPLPPLDTPNDKSHGWSGFGSFAFTPKVAVFGRYDWVKPTQTVAVGTDGPVKDHYFNIGVDYKPLPPLDFALVYKRERARNGFINTANGNIGGLDNGTYDEIGLFGQVVF
;
A
#
# COMPACT_ATOMS: atom_id res chain seq x y z
N MET A 1 12.24 -32.67 -4.47
CA MET A 1 13.66 -33.06 -4.51
C MET A 1 14.47 -31.97 -3.84
N LYS A 2 15.20 -32.33 -2.79
CA LYS A 2 15.97 -31.43 -1.92
C LYS A 2 17.31 -31.08 -2.58
N TYR A 3 17.66 -29.81 -2.65
CA TYR A 3 19.06 -29.40 -2.69
C TYR A 3 19.21 -28.19 -1.76
N GLY A 4 19.79 -28.45 -0.58
CA GLY A 4 20.27 -27.45 0.32
C GLY A 4 21.65 -26.96 -0.12
N LEU A 5 21.83 -25.64 -0.23
CA LEU A 5 23.12 -25.02 -0.43
C LEU A 5 23.65 -24.56 0.93
N SER A 6 24.54 -25.37 1.52
CA SER A 6 25.27 -25.01 2.74
C SER A 6 26.51 -24.22 2.37
N ILE A 7 26.55 -22.94 2.71
CA ILE A 7 27.78 -22.13 2.68
C ILE A 7 28.46 -22.30 4.03
N LEU A 8 29.57 -23.06 4.04
CA LEU A 8 30.45 -23.20 5.20
C LEU A 8 31.48 -22.05 5.17
N LEU A 9 31.33 -21.09 6.07
CA LEU A 9 32.39 -20.11 6.36
C LEU A 9 33.35 -20.75 7.36
N ALA A 10 34.55 -21.12 6.92
CA ALA A 10 35.61 -21.56 7.80
C ALA A 10 36.46 -20.35 8.24
N CYS A 11 36.28 -19.92 9.49
CA CYS A 11 37.24 -19.04 10.17
C CYS A 11 38.45 -19.85 10.60
N THR A 12 39.60 -19.66 9.97
CA THR A 12 40.87 -20.20 10.46
C THR A 12 41.47 -19.21 11.44
N ALA A 13 41.58 -19.65 12.71
CA ALA A 13 42.33 -18.97 13.74
C ALA A 13 43.83 -19.14 13.46
N LEU A 14 44.58 -18.03 13.38
CA LEU A 14 46.04 -18.04 13.37
C LEU A 14 46.54 -18.37 14.77
N VAL A 15 47.22 -19.52 14.88
CA VAL A 15 48.08 -19.86 16.02
C VAL A 15 49.54 -19.63 15.58
N PRO A 16 50.36 -18.88 16.31
CA PRO A 16 51.79 -18.74 15.96
C PRO A 16 52.54 -20.02 16.29
N ALA A 17 53.08 -20.68 15.27
CA ALA A 17 54.00 -21.79 15.43
C ALA A 17 55.43 -21.29 15.58
N PRO A 18 56.27 -21.97 16.39
CA PRO A 18 57.69 -21.59 16.57
C PRO A 18 58.49 -21.84 15.28
N ALA A 19 59.37 -20.93 15.01
CA ALA A 19 60.31 -21.02 13.87
C ALA A 19 61.22 -22.21 13.99
N LEU A 20 60.94 -23.27 13.23
CA LEU A 20 61.90 -24.31 12.91
C LEU A 20 62.64 -23.88 11.63
N ALA A 21 63.99 -23.88 11.68
CA ALA A 21 64.82 -23.60 10.54
C ALA A 21 64.51 -24.58 9.40
N GLN A 22 63.87 -24.10 8.35
CA GLN A 22 63.59 -24.90 7.16
C GLN A 22 64.86 -25.05 6.34
N ALA A 23 65.24 -26.33 6.14
CA ALA A 23 66.26 -26.67 5.15
C ALA A 23 65.84 -26.15 3.78
N ALA A 24 66.79 -25.66 2.99
CA ALA A 24 66.53 -25.19 1.64
C ALA A 24 65.86 -26.30 0.80
N PRO A 25 64.78 -25.99 0.05
CA PRO A 25 64.07 -26.96 -0.73
C PRO A 25 64.99 -27.65 -1.76
N THR A 26 64.90 -28.96 -1.84
CA THR A 26 65.65 -29.77 -2.79
C THR A 26 65.13 -29.56 -4.24
N ALA A 27 65.95 -29.85 -5.22
CA ALA A 27 65.54 -29.77 -6.62
C ALA A 27 64.30 -30.61 -6.93
N ASP A 28 64.12 -31.72 -6.24
CA ASP A 28 62.94 -32.63 -6.34
C ASP A 28 61.68 -32.01 -5.72
N ASP A 29 61.80 -31.29 -4.62
CA ASP A 29 60.69 -30.55 -4.02
C ASP A 29 60.17 -29.44 -4.95
N ILE A 30 61.06 -28.75 -5.62
CA ILE A 30 60.73 -27.70 -6.60
C ILE A 30 60.04 -28.33 -7.83
N ALA A 31 60.50 -29.48 -8.30
CA ALA A 31 59.87 -30.19 -9.41
C ALA A 31 58.47 -30.67 -9.04
N ALA A 32 58.24 -31.21 -7.82
CA ALA A 32 56.96 -31.60 -7.30
C ALA A 32 55.98 -30.45 -7.18
N LEU A 33 56.42 -29.30 -6.66
CA LEU A 33 55.63 -28.08 -6.59
C LEU A 33 55.21 -27.55 -7.97
N ARG A 34 56.14 -27.57 -8.95
CA ARG A 34 55.80 -27.18 -10.33
C ARG A 34 54.76 -28.08 -10.96
N ALA A 35 54.83 -29.43 -10.72
CA ALA A 35 53.80 -30.35 -11.21
C ALA A 35 52.44 -30.10 -10.55
N GLN A 36 52.40 -29.77 -9.25
CA GLN A 36 51.17 -29.38 -8.56
C GLN A 36 50.58 -28.09 -9.11
N ILE A 37 51.41 -27.09 -9.35
CA ILE A 37 50.95 -25.81 -9.95
C ILE A 37 50.36 -26.04 -11.36
N GLN A 38 50.98 -26.86 -12.18
CA GLN A 38 50.45 -27.21 -13.50
C GLN A 38 49.12 -27.97 -13.42
N ALA A 39 48.99 -28.90 -12.48
CA ALA A 39 47.76 -29.62 -12.24
C ALA A 39 46.59 -28.69 -11.77
N LEU A 40 46.90 -27.79 -10.84
CA LEU A 40 45.92 -26.79 -10.37
C LEU A 40 45.52 -25.81 -11.48
N GLN A 41 46.47 -25.35 -12.31
CA GLN A 41 46.16 -24.51 -13.47
C GLN A 41 45.27 -25.23 -14.49
N SER A 42 45.48 -26.53 -14.74
CA SER A 42 44.63 -27.34 -15.60
C SER A 42 43.23 -27.48 -15.02
N GLN A 43 43.09 -27.72 -13.72
CA GLN A 43 41.78 -27.77 -13.03
C GLN A 43 41.02 -26.43 -13.08
N LEU A 44 41.75 -25.32 -12.90
CA LEU A 44 41.20 -23.97 -12.97
C LEU A 44 40.65 -23.65 -14.38
N ASN A 45 41.40 -24.02 -15.41
CA ASN A 45 40.94 -23.87 -16.79
C ASN A 45 39.71 -24.73 -17.11
N GLN A 46 39.65 -25.96 -16.57
CA GLN A 46 38.47 -26.83 -16.73
C GLN A 46 37.24 -26.24 -16.03
N LEU A 47 37.40 -25.73 -14.82
CA LEU A 47 36.32 -25.06 -14.08
C LEU A 47 35.83 -23.80 -14.79
N GLN A 48 36.74 -22.98 -15.33
CA GLN A 48 36.37 -21.81 -16.11
C GLN A 48 35.60 -22.16 -17.38
N ALA A 49 36.04 -23.20 -18.10
CA ALA A 49 35.34 -23.70 -19.28
C ALA A 49 33.94 -24.23 -18.94
N ALA A 50 33.80 -24.99 -17.85
CA ALA A 50 32.51 -25.48 -17.36
C ALA A 50 31.58 -24.33 -16.95
N GLN A 51 32.11 -23.31 -16.29
CA GLN A 51 31.33 -22.13 -15.88
C GLN A 51 30.87 -21.29 -17.09
N GLN A 52 31.71 -21.16 -18.12
CA GLN A 52 31.34 -20.49 -19.38
C GLN A 52 30.27 -21.29 -20.15
N ALA A 53 30.38 -22.61 -20.19
CA ALA A 53 29.38 -23.48 -20.83
C ALA A 53 28.02 -23.37 -20.08
N GLN A 54 28.04 -23.37 -18.74
CA GLN A 54 26.84 -23.21 -17.93
C GLN A 54 26.21 -21.81 -18.08
N ALA A 55 27.03 -20.75 -18.15
CA ALA A 55 26.55 -19.40 -18.41
C ALA A 55 25.93 -19.26 -19.82
N ALA A 56 26.51 -19.91 -20.82
CA ALA A 56 25.96 -19.92 -22.18
C ALA A 56 24.62 -20.70 -22.25
N GLU A 57 24.48 -21.78 -21.49
CA GLU A 57 23.23 -22.54 -21.42
C GLU A 57 22.12 -21.79 -20.68
N VAL A 58 22.45 -21.12 -19.58
CA VAL A 58 21.53 -20.22 -18.86
C VAL A 58 21.12 -19.03 -19.75
N ALA A 59 22.05 -18.45 -20.50
CA ALA A 59 21.74 -17.38 -21.45
C ALA A 59 20.82 -17.88 -22.59
N LYS A 60 20.99 -19.10 -23.04
CA LYS A 60 20.16 -19.74 -24.08
C LYS A 60 18.74 -20.02 -23.57
N VAL A 61 18.59 -20.45 -22.32
CA VAL A 61 17.29 -20.66 -21.66
C VAL A 61 16.61 -19.32 -21.36
N ALA A 62 17.38 -18.30 -20.96
CA ALA A 62 16.86 -16.95 -20.69
C ALA A 62 16.45 -16.19 -21.97
N SER A 63 17.05 -16.53 -23.13
CA SER A 63 16.73 -15.93 -24.43
C SER A 63 15.73 -16.73 -25.26
N ALA A 64 15.38 -17.95 -24.83
CA ALA A 64 14.32 -18.71 -25.47
C ALA A 64 13.00 -17.95 -25.29
N PRO A 65 12.26 -17.59 -26.36
CA PRO A 65 10.92 -17.05 -26.20
C PRO A 65 10.12 -18.07 -25.42
N VAL A 66 9.68 -17.69 -24.22
CA VAL A 66 8.69 -18.49 -23.50
C VAL A 66 7.54 -18.71 -24.46
N PRO A 67 7.19 -19.94 -24.84
CA PRO A 67 6.04 -20.16 -25.69
C PRO A 67 4.85 -19.54 -24.94
N VAL A 68 4.37 -18.41 -25.40
CA VAL A 68 3.07 -17.90 -24.96
C VAL A 68 2.11 -18.97 -25.45
N PRO A 69 1.47 -19.74 -24.56
CA PRO A 69 0.48 -20.71 -25.00
C PRO A 69 -0.51 -19.93 -25.88
N PRO A 70 -0.88 -20.43 -27.05
CA PRO A 70 -1.87 -19.78 -27.89
C PRO A 70 -3.04 -19.46 -26.97
N LYS A 71 -3.47 -18.21 -26.95
CA LYS A 71 -4.61 -17.76 -26.15
C LYS A 71 -5.77 -18.64 -26.59
N ALA A 72 -5.99 -19.74 -25.87
CA ALA A 72 -7.08 -20.65 -26.13
C ALA A 72 -8.33 -19.78 -26.08
N GLU A 73 -8.99 -19.60 -27.21
CA GLU A 73 -10.33 -19.02 -27.22
C GLU A 73 -11.17 -19.88 -26.29
N ALA A 74 -11.49 -19.34 -25.13
CA ALA A 74 -12.28 -20.07 -24.16
C ALA A 74 -13.64 -20.34 -24.81
N PRO A 75 -14.02 -21.61 -25.00
CA PRO A 75 -15.27 -21.94 -25.67
C PRO A 75 -16.46 -21.44 -24.86
N GLY A 76 -17.39 -20.76 -25.48
CA GLY A 76 -18.65 -20.33 -24.88
C GLY A 76 -18.56 -19.06 -24.01
N TRP A 77 -19.36 -19.01 -22.96
CA TRP A 77 -19.55 -17.85 -22.07
C TRP A 77 -18.29 -17.45 -21.26
N TRP A 78 -17.26 -18.30 -21.16
CA TRP A 78 -15.97 -17.98 -20.54
C TRP A 78 -15.09 -17.06 -21.43
N GLY A 79 -15.40 -16.95 -22.71
CA GLY A 79 -14.77 -15.99 -23.60
C GLY A 79 -15.02 -14.56 -23.10
N GLY A 80 -13.97 -13.78 -22.82
CA GLY A 80 -14.09 -12.43 -22.24
C GLY A 80 -13.96 -12.37 -20.73
N THR A 81 -13.70 -13.51 -20.04
CA THR A 81 -13.39 -13.53 -18.60
C THR A 81 -11.88 -13.38 -18.36
N THR A 82 -11.50 -12.51 -17.44
CA THR A 82 -10.13 -12.33 -16.98
C THR A 82 -10.09 -12.50 -15.46
N ILE A 83 -9.16 -13.30 -14.97
CA ILE A 83 -8.88 -13.44 -13.54
C ILE A 83 -7.59 -12.68 -13.26
N SER A 84 -7.59 -11.91 -12.18
CA SER A 84 -6.43 -11.13 -11.73
C SER A 84 -6.24 -11.29 -10.24
N GLY A 85 -5.03 -11.08 -9.76
CA GLY A 85 -4.74 -11.10 -8.35
C GLY A 85 -3.72 -10.05 -7.93
N LYS A 86 -3.80 -9.65 -6.66
CA LYS A 86 -2.82 -8.75 -6.06
C LYS A 86 -2.66 -9.08 -4.58
N ALA A 87 -1.42 -9.33 -4.15
CA ALA A 87 -1.07 -9.54 -2.75
C ALA A 87 -0.14 -8.45 -2.24
N PHE A 88 -0.36 -8.00 -1.00
CA PHE A 88 0.55 -7.14 -0.25
C PHE A 88 1.06 -7.90 0.97
N LEU A 89 2.36 -8.05 1.05
CA LEU A 89 3.06 -8.83 2.06
C LEU A 89 4.06 -7.92 2.78
N ASN A 90 4.33 -8.20 4.05
CA ASN A 90 5.47 -7.62 4.73
C ASN A 90 6.07 -8.58 5.75
N VAL A 91 7.35 -8.38 6.01
CA VAL A 91 8.04 -8.87 7.20
C VAL A 91 8.62 -7.64 7.86
N SER A 92 8.07 -7.25 9.00
CA SER A 92 8.44 -6.00 9.67
C SER A 92 8.54 -6.17 11.18
N ASN A 93 9.36 -5.32 11.79
CA ASN A 93 9.40 -5.10 13.22
C ASN A 93 8.65 -3.82 13.54
N ILE A 94 7.71 -3.90 14.48
CA ILE A 94 6.87 -2.79 14.93
C ILE A 94 7.16 -2.50 16.39
N GLU A 95 7.35 -1.22 16.72
CA GLU A 95 7.35 -0.69 18.09
C GLU A 95 6.27 0.39 18.20
N GLN A 96 5.34 0.18 19.11
CA GLN A 96 4.30 1.17 19.39
C GLN A 96 4.27 1.51 20.87
N ARG A 97 4.28 2.81 21.19
CA ARG A 97 4.29 3.33 22.56
C ARG A 97 3.23 4.40 22.73
N SER A 98 2.58 4.40 23.90
CA SER A 98 1.69 5.48 24.35
C SER A 98 2.26 6.14 25.60
N THR A 99 1.88 7.41 25.82
CA THR A 99 2.26 8.18 27.00
C THR A 99 1.01 8.77 27.60
N ASP A 100 0.86 8.64 28.92
CA ASP A 100 -0.21 9.29 29.68
C ASP A 100 0.13 10.75 30.07
N LEU A 101 -0.81 11.46 30.70
CA LEU A 101 -0.62 12.84 31.11
C LEU A 101 0.44 13.02 32.22
N ALA A 102 0.79 11.95 32.94
CA ALA A 102 1.84 11.94 33.94
C ALA A 102 3.24 11.63 33.35
N GLY A 103 3.30 11.36 32.05
CA GLY A 103 4.54 11.04 31.36
C GLY A 103 4.92 9.55 31.40
N ASN A 104 4.08 8.67 31.96
CA ASN A 104 4.32 7.23 31.99
C ASN A 104 4.17 6.65 30.58
N LYS A 105 5.11 5.80 30.21
CA LYS A 105 5.12 5.13 28.89
C LYS A 105 4.60 3.71 29.00
N THR A 106 3.77 3.32 28.07
CA THR A 106 3.23 1.96 27.95
C THR A 106 3.50 1.45 26.54
N ASP A 107 4.09 0.25 26.42
CA ASP A 107 4.24 -0.44 25.17
C ASP A 107 2.92 -1.12 24.79
N ASN A 108 2.53 -1.03 23.53
CA ASN A 108 1.28 -1.58 23.02
C ASN A 108 1.48 -2.98 22.42
N ILE A 109 0.35 -3.67 22.15
CA ILE A 109 0.30 -5.08 21.74
C ILE A 109 0.93 -5.31 20.35
N GLN A 110 0.93 -4.32 19.46
CA GLN A 110 1.57 -4.41 18.13
C GLN A 110 3.07 -4.18 18.27
N TYR A 111 3.77 -5.25 18.65
CA TYR A 111 5.14 -5.17 19.09
C TYR A 111 5.92 -6.37 18.57
N GLY A 112 7.12 -6.14 18.03
CA GLY A 112 8.02 -7.18 17.58
C GLY A 112 7.97 -7.48 16.08
N THR A 113 8.64 -8.57 15.70
CA THR A 113 8.86 -8.96 14.30
C THR A 113 7.85 -10.00 13.87
N GLN A 114 7.12 -9.72 12.79
CA GLN A 114 6.13 -10.63 12.22
C GLN A 114 6.12 -10.58 10.70
N ALA A 115 5.65 -11.67 10.09
CA ALA A 115 5.31 -11.72 8.67
C ALA A 115 3.79 -11.63 8.52
N GLU A 116 3.32 -10.76 7.64
CA GLU A 116 1.90 -10.53 7.40
C GLU A 116 1.53 -10.56 5.92
N LEU A 117 0.34 -11.06 5.65
CA LEU A 117 -0.38 -10.81 4.41
C LEU A 117 -1.33 -9.63 4.65
N LYS A 118 -0.91 -8.41 4.28
CA LYS A 118 -1.70 -7.18 4.54
C LYS A 118 -2.99 -7.16 3.74
N ARG A 119 -2.95 -7.58 2.47
CA ARG A 119 -4.08 -7.63 1.54
C ARG A 119 -3.91 -8.75 0.54
N PHE A 120 -5.00 -9.33 0.14
CA PHE A 120 -5.05 -10.27 -0.96
C PHE A 120 -6.35 -10.09 -1.75
N TYR A 121 -6.21 -9.65 -2.99
CA TYR A 121 -7.32 -9.42 -3.90
C TYR A 121 -7.35 -10.50 -4.96
N ILE A 122 -8.52 -11.06 -5.23
CA ILE A 122 -8.82 -11.85 -6.42
C ILE A 122 -9.93 -11.13 -7.15
N GLY A 123 -9.68 -10.73 -8.39
CA GLY A 123 -10.61 -10.05 -9.28
C GLY A 123 -11.03 -10.96 -10.43
N ILE A 124 -12.31 -10.97 -10.73
CA ILE A 124 -12.88 -11.61 -11.91
C ILE A 124 -13.60 -10.52 -12.69
N ASP A 125 -13.12 -10.25 -13.89
CA ASP A 125 -13.73 -9.34 -14.85
C ASP A 125 -14.36 -10.15 -15.97
N HIS A 126 -15.59 -9.83 -16.35
CA HIS A 126 -16.27 -10.45 -17.48
C HIS A 126 -16.81 -9.38 -18.43
N LYS A 127 -16.41 -9.47 -19.69
CA LYS A 127 -16.89 -8.61 -20.77
C LYS A 127 -18.01 -9.31 -21.53
N PHE A 128 -19.25 -8.85 -21.37
CA PHE A 128 -20.41 -9.38 -22.10
C PHE A 128 -20.40 -8.93 -23.58
N ASN A 129 -20.06 -7.64 -23.80
CA ASN A 129 -19.93 -7.02 -25.12
C ASN A 129 -19.13 -5.72 -25.00
N ASP A 130 -19.09 -4.89 -26.04
CA ASP A 130 -18.32 -3.64 -26.03
C ASP A 130 -18.87 -2.57 -25.07
N VAL A 131 -20.12 -2.68 -24.68
CA VAL A 131 -20.81 -1.74 -23.75
C VAL A 131 -20.82 -2.29 -22.33
N PHE A 132 -21.21 -3.56 -22.13
CA PHE A 132 -21.46 -4.13 -20.81
C PHE A 132 -20.33 -5.03 -20.33
N SER A 133 -19.96 -4.85 -19.08
CA SER A 133 -19.04 -5.71 -18.34
C SER A 133 -19.43 -5.81 -16.87
N ALA A 134 -18.92 -6.82 -16.18
CA ALA A 134 -19.06 -6.98 -14.74
C ALA A 134 -17.71 -7.25 -14.09
N ASN A 135 -17.60 -6.88 -12.82
CA ASN A 135 -16.43 -7.21 -11.99
C ASN A 135 -16.90 -7.72 -10.64
N VAL A 136 -16.20 -8.74 -10.13
CA VAL A 136 -16.23 -9.14 -8.72
C VAL A 136 -14.80 -9.19 -8.23
N THR A 137 -14.51 -8.47 -7.14
CA THR A 137 -13.19 -8.48 -6.49
C THR A 137 -13.37 -8.75 -5.00
N THR A 138 -12.65 -9.76 -4.48
CA THR A 138 -12.60 -10.04 -3.05
C THR A 138 -11.40 -9.36 -2.40
N ASP A 139 -11.49 -9.10 -1.09
CA ASP A 139 -10.40 -8.62 -0.23
C ASP A 139 -10.33 -9.53 1.00
N PHE A 140 -9.14 -9.90 1.38
CA PHE A 140 -8.87 -10.73 2.56
C PHE A 140 -8.21 -9.89 3.64
N ARG A 141 -8.62 -10.09 4.89
CA ARG A 141 -8.04 -9.45 6.05
C ARG A 141 -8.02 -10.41 7.23
N TYR A 142 -6.92 -10.39 7.99
CA TYR A 142 -6.90 -11.02 9.31
C TYR A 142 -7.70 -10.18 10.30
N ASN A 143 -8.47 -10.87 11.15
CA ASN A 143 -9.12 -10.24 12.29
C ASN A 143 -8.12 -10.13 13.43
N ALA A 144 -7.42 -9.01 13.52
CA ALA A 144 -6.38 -8.80 14.54
C ALA A 144 -6.94 -8.51 15.94
N ASN A 145 -8.25 -8.21 16.07
CA ASN A 145 -8.84 -7.69 17.30
C ASN A 145 -9.75 -8.68 18.05
N GLY A 146 -9.76 -9.95 17.65
CA GLY A 146 -10.62 -10.95 18.24
C GLY A 146 -9.86 -12.09 18.91
N THR A 147 -10.54 -12.83 19.76
CA THR A 147 -10.11 -14.13 20.26
C THR A 147 -10.02 -15.19 19.17
N SER A 148 -10.62 -14.94 18.00
CA SER A 148 -10.51 -15.77 16.80
C SER A 148 -9.50 -15.15 15.83
N LYS A 149 -8.58 -16.00 15.35
CA LYS A 149 -7.58 -15.64 14.33
C LYS A 149 -8.13 -15.88 12.91
N ASP A 150 -9.40 -15.54 12.68
CA ASP A 150 -10.08 -15.83 11.42
C ASP A 150 -9.63 -14.92 10.31
N VAL A 151 -9.51 -15.48 9.13
CA VAL A 151 -9.36 -14.74 7.88
C VAL A 151 -10.76 -14.32 7.40
N LEU A 152 -11.01 -13.03 7.36
CA LEU A 152 -12.26 -12.48 6.86
C LEU A 152 -12.13 -12.21 5.36
N VAL A 153 -13.11 -12.70 4.59
CA VAL A 153 -13.23 -12.43 3.15
C VAL A 153 -14.35 -11.41 2.95
N TYR A 154 -14.01 -10.32 2.27
CA TYR A 154 -14.95 -9.27 1.91
C TYR A 154 -15.14 -9.21 0.40
N VAL A 155 -16.35 -8.90 -0.03
CA VAL A 155 -16.57 -8.42 -1.40
C VAL A 155 -16.14 -6.95 -1.45
N LYS A 156 -15.01 -6.67 -2.08
CA LYS A 156 -14.51 -5.31 -2.24
C LYS A 156 -15.20 -4.59 -3.39
N LYS A 157 -15.35 -5.27 -4.52
CA LYS A 157 -16.05 -4.77 -5.68
C LYS A 157 -17.04 -5.81 -6.18
N ALA A 158 -18.21 -5.38 -6.57
CA ALA A 158 -19.22 -6.20 -7.24
C ALA A 158 -20.12 -5.23 -8.00
N TYR A 159 -19.88 -5.06 -9.30
CA TYR A 159 -20.63 -4.11 -10.11
C TYR A 159 -20.87 -4.61 -11.53
N VAL A 160 -21.90 -4.07 -12.14
CA VAL A 160 -22.11 -4.08 -13.59
C VAL A 160 -21.75 -2.70 -14.11
N GLN A 161 -21.03 -2.65 -15.24
CA GLN A 161 -20.63 -1.42 -15.90
C GLN A 161 -21.28 -1.35 -17.28
N ALA A 162 -21.78 -0.16 -17.63
CA ALA A 162 -22.11 0.22 -18.99
C ALA A 162 -21.15 1.35 -19.43
N LYS A 163 -20.33 1.09 -20.47
CA LYS A 163 -19.42 2.07 -21.06
C LYS A 163 -19.94 2.48 -22.44
N LEU A 164 -20.60 3.63 -22.51
CA LEU A 164 -21.17 4.13 -23.76
C LEU A 164 -20.11 4.69 -24.69
N ASN A 165 -19.11 5.41 -24.11
CA ASN A 165 -17.99 5.97 -24.85
C ASN A 165 -16.85 6.34 -23.88
N LYS A 166 -15.80 7.03 -24.35
CA LYS A 166 -14.69 7.49 -23.49
C LYS A 166 -15.12 8.58 -22.50
N ALA A 167 -16.12 9.38 -22.85
CA ALA A 167 -16.58 10.48 -22.03
C ALA A 167 -17.61 10.07 -20.99
N PHE A 168 -18.24 8.87 -21.12
CA PHE A 168 -19.25 8.43 -20.17
C PHE A 168 -19.29 6.92 -20.01
N ALA A 169 -19.09 6.50 -18.77
CA ALA A 169 -19.33 5.15 -18.28
C ALA A 169 -20.02 5.22 -16.93
N VAL A 170 -20.85 4.22 -16.63
CA VAL A 170 -21.55 4.09 -15.34
C VAL A 170 -21.37 2.70 -14.78
N ARG A 171 -21.19 2.61 -13.45
CA ARG A 171 -21.19 1.36 -12.68
C ARG A 171 -22.30 1.39 -11.66
N VAL A 172 -22.94 0.25 -11.45
CA VAL A 172 -23.93 0.04 -10.40
C VAL A 172 -23.49 -1.13 -9.54
N GLY A 173 -23.38 -0.90 -8.23
CA GLY A 173 -22.90 -1.87 -7.26
C GLY A 173 -21.76 -1.31 -6.40
N ALA A 174 -20.94 -2.19 -5.82
CA ALA A 174 -19.74 -1.80 -5.08
C ALA A 174 -18.61 -1.51 -6.05
N ALA A 175 -18.14 -0.26 -6.12
CA ALA A 175 -17.07 0.15 -7.03
C ALA A 175 -16.14 1.19 -6.41
N ASP A 176 -15.02 1.44 -7.09
CA ASP A 176 -14.02 2.42 -6.66
C ASP A 176 -14.63 3.82 -6.55
N LEU A 177 -14.34 4.48 -5.44
CA LEU A 177 -14.69 5.88 -5.19
C LEU A 177 -13.77 6.85 -5.93
N PRO A 178 -14.23 8.08 -6.18
CA PRO A 178 -13.52 9.04 -7.02
C PRO A 178 -12.12 9.44 -6.54
N TRP A 179 -11.86 9.52 -5.21
CA TRP A 179 -10.63 10.11 -4.71
C TRP A 179 -9.54 9.08 -4.35
N VAL A 180 -9.81 8.15 -3.41
CA VAL A 180 -8.76 7.29 -2.85
C VAL A 180 -8.05 6.45 -3.90
N PRO A 181 -8.72 5.69 -4.78
CA PRO A 181 -8.03 4.90 -5.81
C PRO A 181 -7.27 5.74 -6.82
N PHE A 182 -7.74 6.96 -7.09
CA PHE A 182 -7.03 7.91 -7.95
C PHE A 182 -5.74 8.40 -7.29
N ALA A 183 -5.79 8.83 -6.02
CA ALA A 183 -4.61 9.26 -5.27
C ALA A 183 -3.61 8.12 -5.08
N GLU A 184 -4.07 6.88 -4.85
CA GLU A 184 -3.23 5.67 -4.79
C GLU A 184 -2.46 5.46 -6.10
N GLY A 185 -3.10 5.63 -7.25
CA GLY A 185 -2.47 5.54 -8.57
C GLY A 185 -1.38 6.60 -8.77
N VAL A 186 -1.61 7.82 -8.28
CA VAL A 186 -0.63 8.91 -8.35
C VAL A 186 0.52 8.69 -7.37
N TYR A 187 0.25 8.26 -6.14
CA TYR A 187 1.26 7.97 -5.12
C TYR A 187 2.16 6.78 -5.50
N GLY A 188 1.57 5.66 -5.94
CA GLY A 188 2.27 4.50 -6.47
C GLY A 188 2.84 3.50 -5.45
N TYR A 189 2.86 3.80 -4.16
CA TYR A 189 3.39 2.95 -3.09
C TYR A 189 2.30 2.50 -2.11
N ARG A 190 1.11 2.19 -2.64
CA ARG A 190 -0.03 1.72 -1.83
C ARG A 190 0.26 0.45 -1.04
N PHE A 191 1.13 -0.42 -1.54
CA PHE A 191 1.52 -1.65 -0.85
C PHE A 191 2.37 -1.39 0.41
N VAL A 192 3.02 -0.23 0.48
CA VAL A 192 3.71 0.25 1.68
C VAL A 192 2.73 0.87 2.65
N GLU A 193 1.95 1.88 2.17
CA GLU A 193 1.02 2.64 3.03
C GLU A 193 -0.17 3.20 2.23
N PRO A 194 -1.40 3.23 2.78
CA PRO A 194 -2.53 3.95 2.22
C PRO A 194 -2.25 5.45 2.02
N THR A 195 -2.97 6.09 1.08
CA THR A 195 -2.89 7.55 0.87
C THR A 195 -3.44 8.34 2.07
N LEU A 196 -3.23 9.63 2.10
CA LEU A 196 -3.49 10.51 3.24
C LEU A 196 -4.86 10.28 3.89
N ILE A 197 -5.95 10.41 3.13
CA ILE A 197 -7.30 10.29 3.70
C ILE A 197 -7.72 8.84 3.99
N ASP A 198 -7.18 7.85 3.27
CA ASP A 198 -7.44 6.43 3.57
C ASP A 198 -6.66 5.98 4.82
N ARG A 199 -5.40 6.40 4.97
CA ARG A 199 -4.60 6.16 6.16
C ARG A 199 -5.26 6.70 7.42
N THR A 200 -5.76 7.93 7.37
CA THR A 200 -6.32 8.66 8.52
C THR A 200 -7.84 8.52 8.67
N LYS A 201 -8.46 7.60 7.91
CA LYS A 201 -9.90 7.29 7.96
C LYS A 201 -10.84 8.45 7.57
N PHE A 202 -10.34 9.43 6.82
CA PHE A 202 -11.14 10.49 6.22
C PHE A 202 -11.66 10.13 4.82
N GLY A 203 -11.56 8.86 4.41
CA GLY A 203 -12.07 8.33 3.16
C GLY A 203 -12.01 6.82 3.12
N THR A 204 -12.63 6.24 2.10
CA THR A 204 -12.55 4.82 1.76
C THR A 204 -12.35 4.66 0.27
N SER A 205 -11.81 3.52 -0.14
CA SER A 205 -11.51 3.27 -1.55
C SER A 205 -12.72 2.83 -2.37
N THR A 206 -13.75 2.27 -1.74
CA THR A 206 -14.85 1.59 -2.43
C THR A 206 -16.13 1.69 -1.61
N ASP A 207 -17.27 1.86 -2.27
CA ASP A 207 -18.58 1.84 -1.63
C ASP A 207 -19.66 1.33 -2.60
N TRP A 208 -20.84 1.04 -2.08
CA TRP A 208 -22.03 0.61 -2.81
C TRP A 208 -22.79 1.82 -3.33
N GLY A 209 -23.14 1.80 -4.62
CA GLY A 209 -23.88 2.90 -5.21
C GLY A 209 -23.92 2.90 -6.73
N VAL A 210 -24.06 4.09 -7.28
CA VAL A 210 -23.98 4.40 -8.71
C VAL A 210 -22.81 5.33 -8.93
N HIS A 211 -21.93 4.97 -9.89
CA HIS A 211 -20.69 5.66 -10.14
C HIS A 211 -20.60 6.02 -11.62
N ALA A 212 -20.50 7.30 -11.95
CA ALA A 212 -20.30 7.78 -13.31
C ALA A 212 -18.92 8.39 -13.47
N PHE A 213 -18.26 8.12 -14.59
CA PHE A 213 -16.93 8.62 -14.86
C PHE A 213 -16.65 8.72 -16.36
N GLY A 214 -15.66 9.51 -16.71
CA GLY A 214 -15.28 9.70 -18.10
C GLY A 214 -14.07 10.59 -18.28
N THR A 215 -13.69 10.74 -19.55
CA THR A 215 -12.49 11.45 -19.99
C THR A 215 -12.79 12.28 -21.21
N PHE A 216 -12.35 13.54 -21.20
CA PHE A 216 -12.46 14.47 -22.32
C PHE A 216 -11.08 14.89 -22.81
N GLY A 217 -11.01 15.39 -24.06
CA GLY A 217 -9.78 15.98 -24.61
C GLY A 217 -8.60 14.99 -24.66
N ASN A 218 -8.83 13.71 -25.02
CA ASN A 218 -7.81 12.66 -25.06
C ASN A 218 -7.04 12.46 -23.72
N GLY A 219 -7.74 12.60 -22.59
CA GLY A 219 -7.15 12.44 -21.27
C GLY A 219 -6.78 13.76 -20.59
N LEU A 220 -7.03 14.91 -21.22
CA LEU A 220 -6.80 16.21 -20.63
C LEU A 220 -7.65 16.41 -19.36
N VAL A 221 -8.95 16.10 -19.43
CA VAL A 221 -9.87 16.23 -18.30
C VAL A 221 -10.48 14.88 -17.98
N ASN A 222 -10.40 14.47 -16.70
CA ASN A 222 -11.04 13.25 -16.20
C ASN A 222 -11.97 13.60 -15.05
N TYR A 223 -13.14 13.00 -15.00
CA TYR A 223 -14.07 13.16 -13.90
C TYR A 223 -14.58 11.82 -13.37
N ALA A 224 -14.96 11.81 -12.13
CA ALA A 224 -15.68 10.72 -11.48
C ALA A 224 -16.65 11.29 -10.45
N VAL A 225 -17.86 10.77 -10.41
CA VAL A 225 -18.93 11.14 -9.46
C VAL A 225 -19.61 9.86 -8.99
N SER A 226 -19.87 9.78 -7.70
CA SER A 226 -20.51 8.62 -7.06
C SER A 226 -21.63 9.06 -6.14
N ALA A 227 -22.78 8.40 -6.27
CA ALA A 227 -23.91 8.47 -5.35
C ALA A 227 -23.94 7.14 -4.59
N ILE A 228 -23.68 7.16 -3.27
CA ILE A 228 -23.27 5.99 -2.50
C ILE A 228 -24.01 5.87 -1.16
N ASN A 229 -23.95 4.70 -0.55
CA ASN A 229 -24.50 4.46 0.78
C ASN A 229 -23.69 5.18 1.90
N GLY A 230 -22.40 5.47 1.70
CA GLY A 230 -21.54 6.21 2.63
C GLY A 230 -20.87 5.35 3.71
N ALA A 231 -21.25 4.08 3.87
CA ALA A 231 -20.72 3.19 4.91
C ALA A 231 -19.49 2.37 4.49
N GLY A 232 -19.08 2.50 3.23
CA GLY A 232 -18.00 1.72 2.62
C GLY A 232 -18.44 0.28 2.28
N TYR A 233 -17.60 -0.41 1.51
CA TYR A 233 -17.91 -1.74 0.95
C TYR A 233 -18.11 -2.86 1.98
N LYS A 234 -17.59 -2.70 3.20
CA LYS A 234 -17.70 -3.71 4.27
C LYS A 234 -19.05 -3.73 4.97
N THR A 235 -19.85 -2.71 4.80
CA THR A 235 -21.16 -2.57 5.43
C THR A 235 -22.25 -2.77 4.40
N LEU A 236 -22.91 -3.94 4.45
CA LEU A 236 -24.00 -4.32 3.54
C LEU A 236 -25.40 -3.97 4.09
N SER A 237 -25.49 -3.60 5.36
CA SER A 237 -26.76 -3.27 5.98
C SER A 237 -27.26 -1.88 5.56
N ARG A 238 -28.61 -1.71 5.58
CA ARG A 238 -29.23 -0.40 5.40
C ARG A 238 -29.04 0.46 6.66
N SER A 239 -27.79 0.89 6.90
CA SER A 239 -27.44 1.75 8.04
C SER A 239 -27.76 3.23 7.79
N SER A 240 -28.19 3.56 6.58
CA SER A 240 -28.54 4.94 6.19
C SER A 240 -29.79 4.96 5.30
N ASN A 241 -30.61 6.01 5.47
CA ASN A 241 -31.70 6.37 4.58
C ASN A 241 -31.38 7.58 3.68
N THR A 242 -30.11 8.00 3.67
CA THR A 242 -29.59 9.09 2.85
C THR A 242 -28.56 8.57 1.88
N ILE A 243 -28.42 9.26 0.76
CA ILE A 243 -27.37 9.03 -0.23
C ILE A 243 -26.25 10.05 0.00
N ASP A 244 -25.03 9.57 0.03
CA ASP A 244 -23.84 10.38 0.12
C ASP A 244 -23.25 10.60 -1.28
N LEU A 245 -22.63 11.74 -1.50
CA LEU A 245 -22.04 12.12 -2.80
C LEU A 245 -20.54 12.30 -2.67
N GLU A 246 -19.78 11.71 -3.60
CA GLU A 246 -18.36 11.99 -3.77
C GLU A 246 -18.07 12.30 -5.24
N GLY A 247 -17.20 13.31 -5.49
CA GLY A 247 -16.84 13.70 -6.84
C GLY A 247 -15.38 14.12 -6.94
N ARG A 248 -14.81 13.98 -8.15
CA ARG A 248 -13.47 14.43 -8.51
C ARG A 248 -13.43 14.90 -9.94
N VAL A 249 -12.68 15.97 -10.17
CA VAL A 249 -12.20 16.39 -11.49
C VAL A 249 -10.68 16.45 -11.46
N SER A 250 -10.04 15.91 -12.47
CA SER A 250 -8.59 16.05 -12.66
C SER A 250 -8.26 16.50 -14.06
N VAL A 251 -7.18 17.29 -14.16
CA VAL A 251 -6.67 17.84 -15.42
C VAL A 251 -5.21 17.42 -15.56
N ASN A 252 -4.87 16.95 -16.74
CA ASN A 252 -3.51 16.58 -17.13
C ASN A 252 -3.05 17.52 -18.26
N PRO A 253 -2.59 18.76 -17.95
CA PRO A 253 -2.21 19.76 -18.96
C PRO A 253 -1.11 19.24 -19.89
N VAL A 254 -0.22 18.45 -19.33
CA VAL A 254 0.78 17.62 -20.02
C VAL A 254 0.80 16.25 -19.39
N LYS A 255 1.35 15.24 -20.10
CA LYS A 255 1.33 13.84 -19.62
C LYS A 255 1.96 13.62 -18.23
N SER A 256 2.90 14.48 -17.86
CA SER A 256 3.63 14.38 -16.59
C SER A 256 3.00 15.17 -15.43
N ILE A 257 2.03 16.05 -15.69
CA ILE A 257 1.40 16.88 -14.64
C ILE A 257 -0.04 16.43 -14.44
N THR A 258 -0.39 16.18 -13.19
CA THR A 258 -1.74 15.87 -12.75
C THR A 258 -2.17 16.88 -11.70
N LEU A 259 -3.26 17.58 -11.95
CA LEU A 259 -3.93 18.45 -11.00
C LEU A 259 -5.32 17.92 -10.76
N ALA A 260 -5.76 17.83 -9.49
CA ALA A 260 -7.07 17.32 -9.17
C ALA A 260 -7.70 18.05 -7.99
N VAL A 261 -9.02 18.18 -8.04
CA VAL A 261 -9.85 18.59 -6.92
C VAL A 261 -11.00 17.60 -6.76
N GLY A 262 -11.44 17.40 -5.52
CA GLY A 262 -12.55 16.52 -5.20
C GLY A 262 -13.31 16.95 -3.96
N GLY A 263 -14.45 16.34 -3.74
CA GLY A 263 -15.28 16.63 -2.59
C GLY A 263 -16.21 15.49 -2.24
N TYR A 264 -16.64 15.50 -0.98
CA TYR A 264 -17.62 14.58 -0.42
C TYR A 264 -18.66 15.35 0.37
N SER A 265 -19.91 14.87 0.38
CA SER A 265 -20.99 15.39 1.21
C SER A 265 -21.97 14.27 1.55
N GLY A 266 -22.15 13.97 2.83
CA GLY A 266 -23.06 12.91 3.25
C GLY A 266 -23.16 12.71 4.74
N LYS A 267 -23.75 11.59 5.16
CA LYS A 267 -23.93 11.17 6.56
C LYS A 267 -23.02 10.02 6.97
N LEU A 268 -22.03 9.66 6.15
CA LEU A 268 -21.10 8.54 6.37
C LEU A 268 -21.81 7.20 6.61
N GLY A 269 -22.97 7.00 5.95
CA GLY A 269 -23.79 5.81 6.10
C GLY A 269 -24.45 5.63 7.47
N LYS A 270 -24.57 6.66 8.29
CA LYS A 270 -25.00 6.59 9.70
C LYS A 270 -26.32 7.32 9.99
N SER A 271 -27.12 7.65 8.98
CA SER A 271 -28.34 8.43 9.20
C SER A 271 -29.46 7.69 9.95
N ASN A 272 -29.40 6.36 10.03
CA ASN A 272 -30.35 5.51 10.78
C ASN A 272 -29.87 5.18 12.20
N ASP A 273 -28.80 5.79 12.68
CA ASP A 273 -28.37 5.65 14.07
C ASP A 273 -29.43 6.29 14.99
N THR A 274 -30.00 5.49 15.88
CA THR A 274 -31.06 5.91 16.80
C THR A 274 -30.50 6.43 18.14
N VAL A 275 -29.24 6.17 18.41
CA VAL A 275 -28.54 6.55 19.65
C VAL A 275 -27.78 7.87 19.46
N ASN A 276 -27.19 8.07 18.29
CA ASN A 276 -26.34 9.21 18.01
C ASN A 276 -26.90 10.06 16.87
N VAL A 277 -26.76 11.36 16.99
CA VAL A 277 -27.05 12.30 15.90
C VAL A 277 -25.78 12.54 15.07
N HIS A 278 -25.84 12.24 13.78
CA HIS A 278 -24.75 12.47 12.85
C HIS A 278 -25.00 13.69 11.99
N ASN A 279 -24.17 14.70 12.13
CA ASN A 279 -24.20 15.88 11.28
C ASN A 279 -23.76 15.53 9.85
N ARG A 280 -24.17 16.33 8.86
CA ARG A 280 -23.68 16.17 7.50
C ARG A 280 -22.17 16.41 7.48
N ALA A 281 -21.43 15.38 7.10
CA ALA A 281 -19.99 15.45 6.87
C ALA A 281 -19.70 16.00 5.48
N THR A 282 -18.69 16.86 5.39
CA THR A 282 -18.17 17.34 4.11
C THR A 282 -16.65 17.19 4.08
N ARG A 283 -16.11 16.98 2.88
CA ARG A 283 -14.65 16.93 2.66
C ARG A 283 -14.33 17.61 1.33
N PHE A 284 -13.28 18.39 1.32
CA PHE A 284 -12.61 18.93 0.14
C PHE A 284 -11.24 18.27 0.02
N ASN A 285 -10.83 17.96 -1.20
CA ASN A 285 -9.53 17.40 -1.53
C ASN A 285 -8.88 18.18 -2.68
N ALA A 286 -7.56 18.30 -2.64
CA ALA A 286 -6.75 18.81 -3.73
C ALA A 286 -5.48 17.98 -3.87
N LEU A 287 -5.01 17.77 -5.11
CA LEU A 287 -3.78 17.06 -5.41
C LEU A 287 -3.09 17.72 -6.60
N ALA A 288 -1.77 17.89 -6.48
CA ALA A 288 -0.90 18.29 -7.58
C ALA A 288 0.29 17.33 -7.62
N ALA A 289 0.59 16.78 -8.80
CA ALA A 289 1.68 15.82 -8.93
C ALA A 289 2.39 15.97 -10.28
N TYR A 290 3.67 15.62 -10.25
CA TYR A 290 4.51 15.39 -11.42
C TYR A 290 4.94 13.93 -11.45
N THR A 291 4.81 13.30 -12.62
CA THR A 291 5.22 11.90 -12.81
C THR A 291 5.83 11.72 -14.21
N ASP A 292 7.07 11.25 -14.24
CA ASP A 292 7.72 10.80 -15.46
C ASP A 292 8.36 9.41 -15.27
N LYS A 293 9.32 9.03 -16.13
CA LYS A 293 10.00 7.73 -16.05
C LYS A 293 10.90 7.58 -14.82
N ARG A 294 11.40 8.67 -14.25
CA ARG A 294 12.38 8.66 -13.15
C ARG A 294 11.84 9.31 -11.88
N ILE A 295 11.01 10.34 -12.03
CA ILE A 295 10.57 11.16 -10.92
C ILE A 295 9.07 11.00 -10.75
N ARG A 296 8.65 10.82 -9.52
CA ARG A 296 7.28 10.97 -9.09
C ARG A 296 7.30 11.87 -7.86
N ALA A 297 6.56 12.94 -7.87
CA ALA A 297 6.44 13.85 -6.74
C ALA A 297 5.03 14.45 -6.70
N GLY A 298 4.48 14.66 -5.52
CA GLY A 298 3.16 15.24 -5.40
C GLY A 298 2.87 15.74 -4.00
N VAL A 299 1.82 16.57 -3.93
CA VAL A 299 1.23 17.06 -2.69
C VAL A 299 -0.26 16.81 -2.73
N GLU A 300 -0.78 16.20 -1.67
CA GLU A 300 -2.20 16.00 -1.42
C GLU A 300 -2.62 16.83 -0.21
N TYR A 301 -3.80 17.46 -0.28
CA TYR A 301 -4.41 18.23 0.81
C TYR A 301 -5.85 17.79 1.01
N PHE A 302 -6.32 17.77 2.26
CA PHE A 302 -7.74 17.66 2.56
C PHE A 302 -8.16 18.63 3.67
N SER A 303 -9.44 19.01 3.63
CA SER A 303 -10.15 19.66 4.71
C SER A 303 -11.51 18.99 4.86
N ALA A 304 -11.86 18.63 6.09
CA ALA A 304 -13.13 17.98 6.39
C ALA A 304 -13.87 18.69 7.52
N LYS A 305 -15.19 18.58 7.52
CA LYS A 305 -16.07 19.12 8.56
C LYS A 305 -17.03 17.99 8.99
N ASN A 306 -17.25 17.86 10.29
CA ASN A 306 -18.16 16.88 10.92
C ASN A 306 -17.84 15.42 10.59
N TRP A 307 -16.60 15.08 10.24
CA TRP A 307 -16.23 13.73 9.83
C TRP A 307 -16.27 12.75 11.00
N ASN A 308 -15.78 13.19 12.18
CA ASN A 308 -15.73 12.41 13.43
C ASN A 308 -16.69 12.92 14.47
N ASN A 309 -17.58 13.86 14.14
CA ASN A 309 -18.46 14.50 15.10
C ASN A 309 -19.69 13.62 15.34
N ILE A 310 -19.76 13.00 16.52
CA ILE A 310 -20.88 12.19 17.00
C ILE A 310 -21.46 12.91 18.21
N THR A 311 -22.70 13.31 18.12
CA THR A 311 -23.46 13.81 19.28
C THR A 311 -24.23 12.66 19.89
N THR A 312 -23.84 12.19 21.06
CA THR A 312 -24.63 11.24 21.82
C THR A 312 -25.89 11.94 22.30
N ALA A 313 -27.06 11.46 21.88
CA ALA A 313 -28.33 11.90 22.45
C ALA A 313 -28.42 11.36 23.88
N ALA A 314 -27.94 12.12 24.83
CA ALA A 314 -28.26 11.85 26.25
C ALA A 314 -29.76 12.07 26.41
N VAL A 315 -30.46 11.03 26.84
CA VAL A 315 -31.92 11.01 27.17
C VAL A 315 -32.22 12.12 28.14
N PRO A 316 -33.27 12.86 28.05
CA PRO A 316 -34.10 13.46 27.01
C PRO A 316 -33.89 14.99 26.91
N LEU A 317 -32.70 15.43 26.65
CA LEU A 317 -32.38 16.85 26.44
C LEU A 317 -32.28 17.17 24.96
N PRO A 318 -32.67 18.39 24.51
CA PRO A 318 -32.49 18.78 23.13
C PRO A 318 -31.01 18.57 22.74
N PRO A 319 -30.75 18.18 21.49
CA PRO A 319 -29.40 17.91 21.02
C PRO A 319 -28.52 19.11 21.36
N LEU A 320 -27.53 18.92 22.21
CA LEU A 320 -26.50 19.92 22.44
C LEU A 320 -25.92 20.23 21.06
N ASP A 321 -25.94 21.51 20.70
CA ASP A 321 -25.23 22.00 19.52
C ASP A 321 -23.74 21.69 19.70
N THR A 322 -23.33 20.51 19.24
CA THR A 322 -21.91 20.18 19.22
C THR A 322 -21.25 21.09 18.20
N PRO A 323 -20.21 21.83 18.61
CA PRO A 323 -19.49 22.69 17.67
C PRO A 323 -19.03 21.86 16.48
N ASN A 324 -19.22 22.37 15.27
CA ASN A 324 -18.77 21.72 14.05
C ASN A 324 -17.29 21.36 14.14
N ASP A 325 -17.00 20.08 14.21
CA ASP A 325 -15.61 19.62 14.20
C ASP A 325 -14.99 19.84 12.79
N LYS A 326 -13.76 20.31 12.78
CA LYS A 326 -12.98 20.58 11.58
C LYS A 326 -11.69 19.80 11.62
N SER A 327 -11.36 19.17 10.51
CA SER A 327 -10.14 18.41 10.32
C SER A 327 -9.45 18.87 9.05
N HIS A 328 -8.13 18.79 9.00
CA HIS A 328 -7.37 19.06 7.79
C HIS A 328 -6.00 18.40 7.86
N GLY A 329 -5.40 18.21 6.72
CA GLY A 329 -4.06 17.66 6.62
C GLY A 329 -3.50 17.75 5.22
N TRP A 330 -2.22 17.50 5.11
CA TRP A 330 -1.52 17.43 3.84
C TRP A 330 -0.49 16.31 3.85
N SER A 331 -0.17 15.83 2.66
CA SER A 331 0.84 14.81 2.40
C SER A 331 1.75 15.31 1.29
N GLY A 332 3.06 15.26 1.50
CA GLY A 332 4.07 15.44 0.45
C GLY A 332 4.76 14.10 0.20
N PHE A 333 4.86 13.67 -1.05
CA PHE A 333 5.51 12.42 -1.41
C PHE A 333 6.41 12.58 -2.63
N GLY A 334 7.42 11.72 -2.72
CA GLY A 334 8.31 11.69 -3.85
C GLY A 334 9.02 10.35 -4.02
N SER A 335 9.44 10.07 -5.25
CA SER A 335 10.36 8.98 -5.55
C SER A 335 11.28 9.34 -6.71
N PHE A 336 12.47 8.74 -6.72
CA PHE A 336 13.46 8.87 -7.78
C PHE A 336 13.98 7.49 -8.18
N ALA A 337 13.81 7.14 -9.45
CA ALA A 337 14.30 5.90 -10.02
C ALA A 337 15.72 6.08 -10.58
N PHE A 338 16.70 5.45 -9.95
CA PHE A 338 18.07 5.39 -10.45
C PHE A 338 18.16 4.53 -11.70
N THR A 339 17.42 3.43 -11.70
CA THR A 339 17.28 2.49 -12.81
C THR A 339 15.80 2.11 -12.96
N PRO A 340 15.39 1.43 -14.05
CA PRO A 340 14.02 0.90 -14.12
C PRO A 340 13.63 -0.08 -13.00
N LYS A 341 14.63 -0.61 -12.28
CA LYS A 341 14.42 -1.62 -11.22
C LYS A 341 14.62 -1.09 -9.81
N VAL A 342 15.30 0.04 -9.63
CA VAL A 342 15.68 0.55 -8.30
C VAL A 342 15.26 2.00 -8.17
N ALA A 343 14.51 2.30 -7.13
CA ALA A 343 14.11 3.66 -6.76
C ALA A 343 14.26 3.91 -5.26
N VAL A 344 14.37 5.16 -4.89
CA VAL A 344 14.15 5.62 -3.51
C VAL A 344 12.84 6.38 -3.47
N PHE A 345 12.17 6.33 -2.35
CA PHE A 345 10.92 7.07 -2.15
C PHE A 345 10.79 7.53 -0.72
N GLY A 346 9.93 8.53 -0.53
CA GLY A 346 9.57 9.00 0.79
C GLY A 346 8.26 9.75 0.76
N ARG A 347 7.65 9.84 1.93
CA ARG A 347 6.39 10.56 2.15
C ARG A 347 6.36 11.14 3.55
N TYR A 348 5.75 12.30 3.69
CA TYR A 348 5.44 12.92 4.97
C TYR A 348 4.01 13.41 4.98
N ASP A 349 3.27 13.08 6.05
CA ASP A 349 1.91 13.56 6.31
C ASP A 349 1.89 14.39 7.59
N TRP A 350 1.09 15.44 7.57
CA TRP A 350 0.68 16.17 8.74
C TRP A 350 -0.84 16.29 8.77
N VAL A 351 -1.46 15.91 9.89
CA VAL A 351 -2.92 15.90 10.04
C VAL A 351 -3.32 16.46 11.40
N LYS A 352 -4.34 17.29 11.39
CA LYS A 352 -5.09 17.74 12.56
C LYS A 352 -6.50 17.13 12.46
N PRO A 353 -6.74 15.98 13.12
CA PRO A 353 -7.97 15.22 12.93
C PRO A 353 -9.19 15.83 13.60
N THR A 354 -9.00 16.75 14.55
CA THR A 354 -10.05 17.49 15.25
C THR A 354 -9.55 18.85 15.70
N GLN A 355 -10.45 19.81 15.93
CA GLN A 355 -10.15 21.07 16.60
C GLN A 355 -10.39 20.98 18.12
N THR A 356 -11.07 19.92 18.57
CA THR A 356 -11.36 19.72 19.97
C THR A 356 -10.07 19.46 20.76
N VAL A 357 -9.93 20.15 21.88
CA VAL A 357 -8.83 19.97 22.82
C VAL A 357 -9.30 19.02 23.90
N ALA A 358 -8.59 17.92 24.11
CA ALA A 358 -8.88 16.98 25.19
C ALA A 358 -8.48 17.59 26.54
N VAL A 359 -9.21 17.25 27.60
CA VAL A 359 -8.94 17.75 28.97
C VAL A 359 -7.52 17.31 29.37
N GLY A 360 -6.75 18.28 29.87
CA GLY A 360 -5.38 18.03 30.34
C GLY A 360 -4.30 18.07 29.26
N THR A 361 -4.66 18.40 27.99
CA THR A 361 -3.70 18.53 26.89
C THR A 361 -3.48 19.99 26.49
N ASP A 362 -2.29 20.28 25.90
CA ASP A 362 -1.90 21.64 25.50
C ASP A 362 -2.53 22.11 24.17
N GLY A 363 -3.40 21.30 23.57
CA GLY A 363 -4.05 21.65 22.31
C GLY A 363 -4.67 20.45 21.61
N PRO A 364 -5.23 20.67 20.43
CA PRO A 364 -5.87 19.60 19.67
C PRO A 364 -4.86 18.56 19.19
N VAL A 365 -5.35 17.35 18.91
CA VAL A 365 -4.56 16.24 18.37
C VAL A 365 -3.85 16.64 17.09
N LYS A 366 -2.58 16.27 16.97
CA LYS A 366 -1.76 16.41 15.77
C LYS A 366 -1.11 15.08 15.45
N ASP A 367 -1.19 14.68 14.21
CA ASP A 367 -0.55 13.49 13.67
C ASP A 367 0.56 13.88 12.69
N HIS A 368 1.70 13.26 12.86
CA HIS A 368 2.87 13.36 11.98
C HIS A 368 3.27 11.95 11.57
N TYR A 369 3.25 11.69 10.29
CA TYR A 369 3.67 10.41 9.72
C TYR A 369 4.75 10.63 8.67
N PHE A 370 5.77 9.77 8.63
CA PHE A 370 6.64 9.69 7.47
C PHE A 370 7.03 8.24 7.16
N ASN A 371 7.36 8.01 5.91
CA ASN A 371 8.08 6.82 5.49
C ASN A 371 9.22 7.20 4.53
N ILE A 372 10.23 6.35 4.51
CA ILE A 372 11.31 6.39 3.54
C ILE A 372 11.69 4.96 3.19
N GLY A 373 11.99 4.69 1.93
CA GLY A 373 12.35 3.35 1.51
C GLY A 373 13.13 3.29 0.22
N VAL A 374 13.70 2.10 0.01
CA VAL A 374 14.33 1.70 -1.26
C VAL A 374 13.46 0.63 -1.89
N ASP A 375 13.05 0.89 -3.11
CA ASP A 375 12.17 0.04 -3.93
C ASP A 375 12.99 -0.75 -4.95
N TYR A 376 12.68 -2.05 -5.08
CA TYR A 376 13.32 -2.95 -6.03
C TYR A 376 12.29 -3.78 -6.80
N LYS A 377 12.27 -3.62 -8.11
CA LYS A 377 11.38 -4.31 -9.07
C LYS A 377 12.17 -5.30 -9.91
N PRO A 378 12.36 -6.55 -9.43
CA PRO A 378 13.08 -7.57 -10.21
C PRO A 378 12.37 -7.89 -11.53
N LEU A 379 11.05 -8.00 -11.49
CA LEU A 379 10.15 -8.32 -12.61
C LEU A 379 8.89 -7.43 -12.51
N PRO A 380 8.17 -7.17 -13.61
CA PRO A 380 6.95 -6.35 -13.60
C PRO A 380 5.88 -6.79 -12.58
N PRO A 381 5.63 -8.11 -12.33
CA PRO A 381 4.66 -8.55 -11.32
C PRO A 381 5.12 -8.40 -9.87
N LEU A 382 6.43 -8.20 -9.63
CA LEU A 382 7.03 -8.20 -8.29
C LEU A 382 7.59 -6.82 -7.96
N ASP A 383 7.24 -6.34 -6.78
CA ASP A 383 7.67 -5.05 -6.25
C ASP A 383 8.02 -5.23 -4.77
N PHE A 384 9.25 -4.92 -4.37
CA PHE A 384 9.75 -5.08 -3.00
C PHE A 384 10.34 -3.75 -2.52
N ALA A 385 10.09 -3.41 -1.26
CA ALA A 385 10.65 -2.21 -0.67
C ALA A 385 11.15 -2.46 0.75
N LEU A 386 12.39 -2.08 1.03
CA LEU A 386 12.87 -1.93 2.40
C LEU A 386 12.46 -0.55 2.89
N VAL A 387 11.69 -0.48 3.98
CA VAL A 387 11.03 0.74 4.44
C VAL A 387 11.20 0.95 5.93
N TYR A 388 11.44 2.18 6.32
CA TYR A 388 11.24 2.67 7.67
C TYR A 388 10.03 3.63 7.68
N LYS A 389 9.14 3.45 8.66
CA LYS A 389 7.99 4.31 8.91
C LYS A 389 8.00 4.80 10.35
N ARG A 390 7.56 6.02 10.53
CA ARG A 390 7.28 6.57 11.87
C ARG A 390 6.01 7.39 11.85
N GLU A 391 5.17 7.15 12.85
CA GLU A 391 3.97 7.94 13.11
C GLU A 391 4.01 8.45 14.55
N ARG A 392 3.60 9.69 14.77
CA ARG A 392 3.55 10.31 16.08
C ARG A 392 2.26 11.11 16.23
N ALA A 393 1.42 10.68 17.16
CA ALA A 393 0.30 11.47 17.65
C ALA A 393 0.73 12.30 18.86
N ARG A 394 0.28 13.56 18.94
CA ARG A 394 0.45 14.47 20.07
C ARG A 394 -0.89 14.95 20.55
N ASN A 395 -1.01 15.21 21.85
CA ASN A 395 -2.20 15.73 22.53
C ASN A 395 -3.42 14.80 22.39
N GLY A 396 -3.20 13.49 22.45
CA GLY A 396 -4.24 12.49 22.34
C GLY A 396 -3.91 11.38 21.34
N PHE A 397 -4.92 10.78 20.73
CA PHE A 397 -4.77 9.65 19.83
C PHE A 397 -5.51 9.87 18.49
N ILE A 398 -5.06 9.16 17.48
CA ILE A 398 -5.68 9.08 16.16
C ILE A 398 -5.79 7.62 15.72
N ASN A 399 -6.91 7.26 15.09
CA ASN A 399 -7.09 5.96 14.46
C ASN A 399 -6.65 6.03 13.00
N THR A 400 -5.61 5.27 12.65
CA THR A 400 -5.04 5.25 11.30
C THR A 400 -5.00 3.84 10.73
N ALA A 401 -4.38 3.67 9.57
CA ALA A 401 -4.12 2.36 9.00
C ALA A 401 -3.15 1.53 9.85
N ASN A 402 -2.30 2.18 10.64
CA ASN A 402 -1.33 1.57 11.54
C ASN A 402 -1.92 1.25 12.93
N GLY A 403 -3.22 1.46 13.10
CA GLY A 403 -3.94 1.22 14.36
C GLY A 403 -4.29 2.51 15.10
N ASN A 404 -4.52 2.38 16.38
CA ASN A 404 -4.79 3.51 17.26
C ASN A 404 -3.48 4.05 17.82
N ILE A 405 -2.99 5.17 17.28
CA ILE A 405 -1.71 5.76 17.63
C ILE A 405 -1.93 6.91 18.62
N GLY A 406 -1.16 6.92 19.72
CA GLY A 406 -1.28 7.93 20.76
C GLY A 406 -1.64 7.36 22.10
N GLY A 407 -1.96 8.24 23.03
CA GLY A 407 -2.37 7.98 24.40
C GLY A 407 -3.18 9.14 24.93
N LEU A 408 -3.24 9.32 26.24
CA LEU A 408 -3.87 10.52 26.83
C LEU A 408 -3.07 11.79 26.50
N ASP A 409 -1.74 11.69 26.35
CA ASP A 409 -0.87 12.78 25.90
C ASP A 409 -0.30 12.51 24.52
N ASN A 410 0.62 11.57 24.38
CA ASN A 410 1.37 11.32 23.15
C ASN A 410 1.45 9.82 22.81
N GLY A 411 1.83 9.50 21.59
CA GLY A 411 2.24 8.15 21.23
C GLY A 411 3.02 8.10 19.93
N THR A 412 3.74 6.98 19.75
CA THR A 412 4.58 6.72 18.59
C THR A 412 4.33 5.32 18.04
N TYR A 413 4.51 5.19 16.75
CA TYR A 413 4.56 3.94 16.02
C TYR A 413 5.78 3.99 15.12
N ASP A 414 6.67 3.02 15.26
CA ASP A 414 7.85 2.83 14.43
C ASP A 414 7.77 1.45 13.77
N GLU A 415 8.00 1.38 12.47
CA GLU A 415 8.00 0.13 11.71
C GLU A 415 9.18 0.12 10.74
N ILE A 416 10.00 -0.93 10.83
CA ILE A 416 11.04 -1.22 9.83
C ILE A 416 10.80 -2.59 9.24
N GLY A 417 10.83 -2.73 7.92
CA GLY A 417 10.57 -4.02 7.30
C GLY A 417 10.72 -4.05 5.79
N LEU A 418 10.61 -5.29 5.28
CA LEU A 418 10.51 -5.58 3.86
C LEU A 418 9.03 -5.70 3.49
N PHE A 419 8.59 -4.86 2.57
CA PHE A 419 7.25 -4.83 2.01
C PHE A 419 7.28 -5.39 0.60
N GLY A 420 6.26 -6.13 0.21
CA GLY A 420 6.16 -6.72 -1.12
C GLY A 420 4.79 -6.59 -1.73
N GLN A 421 4.75 -6.42 -3.05
CA GLN A 421 3.57 -6.53 -3.88
C GLN A 421 3.80 -7.60 -4.94
N VAL A 422 2.80 -8.47 -5.11
CA VAL A 422 2.73 -9.44 -6.22
C VAL A 422 1.45 -9.16 -6.99
N VAL A 423 1.55 -9.06 -8.31
CA VAL A 423 0.40 -8.86 -9.22
C VAL A 423 0.40 -9.98 -10.24
N PHE A 424 -0.73 -10.62 -10.50
CA PHE A 424 -0.85 -11.71 -11.48
C PHE A 424 -2.21 -11.72 -12.18
#